data_115bd33b67940758c993cc4a9f851da6
#
_entry.id   115bd33b67940758c993cc4a9f851da6
#
_cell.length_a   1.000
_cell.length_b   1.000
_cell.length_c   1.000
_cell.angle_alpha   90.00
_cell.angle_beta   90.00
_cell.angle_gamma   90.00
#
_symmetry.space_group_name_H-M   'P 1'
#
loop_
_entity.id
_entity.type
_entity.pdbx_description
1 polymer ?
#
loop_
_entity_poly.entity_id
_entity_poly.type
_entity_poly.pdbx_seq_one_letter_code
_entity_poly.pdbx_strand_id
1 'polypeptide(L)'
;MHSEWILNQIDTLKIKKKINLLDFASGNGRNCIPLSKKNIIVTAIDKDQEKLNKYNGLNNINTICFDLETLEEWPLVKEYYDVIIVVKYLYRPKINKLINLLKKDGFLFYETFSSGNEKYGSPKNPNFLLKDKELLDIFSHELLPLSFYDGKIKGKDISIKQRASFKKRRL
;
A
#
# COMPACT_ATOMS: atom_id res chain seq x y z
N MET A 1 10.31 3.84 10.56
CA MET A 1 11.13 3.09 9.57
C MET A 1 10.22 2.74 8.40
N HIS A 2 10.64 3.01 7.16
CA HIS A 2 9.94 2.66 5.93
C HIS A 2 9.95 1.13 5.68
N SER A 3 9.13 0.65 4.76
CA SER A 3 9.22 -0.73 4.29
C SER A 3 10.31 -0.84 3.22
N GLU A 4 11.43 -1.48 3.55
CA GLU A 4 12.50 -1.76 2.59
C GLU A 4 12.00 -2.60 1.42
N TRP A 5 11.07 -3.54 1.69
CA TRP A 5 10.47 -4.35 0.63
C TRP A 5 9.74 -3.47 -0.39
N ILE A 6 8.92 -2.50 0.06
CA ILE A 6 8.25 -1.56 -0.85
C ILE A 6 9.26 -0.78 -1.69
N LEU A 7 10.30 -0.22 -1.06
CA LEU A 7 11.30 0.55 -1.79
C LEU A 7 12.01 -0.31 -2.86
N ASN A 8 12.35 -1.54 -2.51
CA ASN A 8 12.94 -2.50 -3.44
C ASN A 8 12.00 -2.83 -4.60
N GLN A 9 10.69 -3.04 -4.35
CA GLN A 9 9.71 -3.25 -5.42
C GLN A 9 9.66 -2.04 -6.39
N ILE A 10 9.63 -0.83 -5.85
CA ILE A 10 9.65 0.40 -6.67
C ILE A 10 10.91 0.49 -7.52
N ASP A 11 12.08 0.14 -6.96
CA ASP A 11 13.36 0.19 -7.68
C ASP A 11 13.41 -0.80 -8.86
N THR A 12 12.72 -1.95 -8.75
CA THR A 12 12.63 -2.91 -9.86
C THR A 12 11.91 -2.35 -11.09
N LEU A 13 11.03 -1.35 -10.91
CA LEU A 13 10.26 -0.74 -12.01
C LEU A 13 11.13 0.12 -12.94
N LYS A 14 12.37 0.47 -12.55
CA LYS A 14 13.32 1.28 -13.34
C LYS A 14 12.68 2.54 -13.95
N ILE A 15 12.00 3.32 -13.10
CA ILE A 15 11.17 4.46 -13.49
C ILE A 15 12.01 5.51 -14.24
N LYS A 16 11.72 5.68 -15.55
CA LYS A 16 12.42 6.64 -16.43
C LYS A 16 11.65 7.95 -16.59
N LYS A 17 10.32 7.94 -16.46
CA LYS A 17 9.44 9.10 -16.57
C LYS A 17 8.69 9.33 -15.26
N LYS A 18 8.13 10.52 -15.10
CA LYS A 18 7.32 10.85 -13.92
C LYS A 18 6.07 9.98 -13.85
N ILE A 19 5.79 9.40 -12.69
CA ILE A 19 4.63 8.53 -12.42
C ILE A 19 3.83 9.03 -11.23
N ASN A 20 2.56 8.64 -11.15
CA ASN A 20 1.68 8.89 -10.02
C ASN A 20 1.62 7.66 -9.10
N LEU A 21 1.94 7.86 -7.82
CA LEU A 21 1.89 6.82 -6.80
C LEU A 21 0.88 7.20 -5.72
N LEU A 22 0.08 6.25 -5.28
CA LEU A 22 -0.79 6.37 -4.10
C LEU A 22 -0.15 5.63 -2.92
N ASP A 23 0.12 6.36 -1.82
CA ASP A 23 0.42 5.76 -0.50
C ASP A 23 -0.89 5.72 0.29
N PHE A 24 -1.51 4.54 0.32
CA PHE A 24 -2.84 4.32 0.89
C PHE A 24 -2.73 3.99 2.38
N ALA A 25 -3.38 4.79 3.24
CA ALA A 25 -3.19 4.80 4.69
C ALA A 25 -1.73 5.11 5.07
N SER A 26 -1.26 6.27 4.60
CA SER A 26 0.15 6.68 4.59
C SER A 26 0.75 6.95 5.97
N GLY A 27 -0.08 7.22 6.98
CA GLY A 27 0.34 7.51 8.35
C GLY A 27 1.34 8.67 8.41
N ASN A 28 2.49 8.44 9.04
CA ASN A 28 3.55 9.45 9.18
C ASN A 28 4.43 9.64 7.93
N GLY A 29 3.99 9.23 6.75
CA GLY A 29 4.73 9.44 5.51
C GLY A 29 6.01 8.60 5.36
N ARG A 30 6.16 7.53 6.13
CA ARG A 30 7.39 6.72 6.18
C ARG A 30 7.82 6.16 4.82
N ASN A 31 6.86 5.82 3.97
CA ASN A 31 7.13 5.29 2.64
C ASN A 31 7.11 6.41 1.59
N CYS A 32 6.15 7.33 1.64
CA CYS A 32 6.00 8.35 0.61
C CYS A 32 7.16 9.38 0.61
N ILE A 33 7.70 9.75 1.78
CA ILE A 33 8.79 10.74 1.83
C ILE A 33 10.05 10.29 1.05
N PRO A 34 10.60 9.08 1.23
CA PRO A 34 11.73 8.64 0.43
C PRO A 34 11.38 8.46 -1.06
N LEU A 35 10.13 8.09 -1.39
CA LEU A 35 9.69 7.89 -2.76
C LEU A 35 9.53 9.19 -3.53
N SER A 36 9.11 10.28 -2.87
CA SER A 36 8.93 11.60 -3.51
C SER A 36 10.23 12.22 -4.03
N LYS A 37 11.38 11.72 -3.60
CA LYS A 37 12.71 12.15 -4.08
C LYS A 37 13.10 11.54 -5.43
N LYS A 38 12.30 10.61 -5.94
CA LYS A 38 12.45 9.97 -7.26
C LYS A 38 11.55 10.67 -8.28
N ASN A 39 11.46 10.18 -9.49
CA ASN A 39 10.50 10.66 -10.50
C ASN A 39 9.06 10.21 -10.16
N ILE A 40 8.59 10.51 -8.95
CA ILE A 40 7.31 10.05 -8.43
C ILE A 40 6.54 11.23 -7.83
N ILE A 41 5.31 11.45 -8.29
CA ILE A 41 4.33 12.29 -7.59
C ILE A 41 3.54 11.37 -6.67
N VAL A 42 3.59 11.63 -5.38
CA VAL A 42 2.90 10.84 -4.36
C VAL A 42 1.61 11.51 -3.95
N THR A 43 0.50 10.78 -4.02
CA THR A 43 -0.72 11.11 -3.28
C THR A 43 -0.72 10.28 -2.00
N ALA A 44 -0.70 10.94 -0.85
CA ALA A 44 -0.72 10.30 0.45
C ALA A 44 -2.07 10.55 1.13
N ILE A 45 -2.81 9.48 1.41
CA ILE A 45 -4.13 9.57 2.05
C ILE A 45 -4.11 8.89 3.41
N ASP A 46 -4.62 9.59 4.43
CA ASP A 46 -4.77 9.07 5.79
C ASP A 46 -5.87 9.87 6.52
N LYS A 47 -6.47 9.31 7.58
CA LYS A 47 -7.46 10.03 8.39
C LYS A 47 -6.86 10.97 9.42
N ASP A 48 -5.59 10.84 9.72
CA ASP A 48 -4.89 11.57 10.76
C ASP A 48 -4.22 12.82 10.18
N GLN A 49 -4.90 13.96 10.30
CA GLN A 49 -4.40 15.24 9.79
C GLN A 49 -3.08 15.67 10.43
N GLU A 50 -2.86 15.36 11.73
CA GLU A 50 -1.59 15.70 12.38
C GLU A 50 -0.41 14.95 11.81
N LYS A 51 -0.61 13.70 11.42
CA LYS A 51 0.41 12.91 10.72
C LYS A 51 0.69 13.48 9.34
N LEU A 52 -0.35 13.81 8.58
CA LEU A 52 -0.21 14.39 7.25
C LEU A 52 0.53 15.73 7.27
N ASN A 53 0.27 16.59 8.26
CA ASN A 53 0.92 17.88 8.40
C ASN A 53 2.45 17.80 8.51
N LYS A 54 3.01 16.66 8.95
CA LYS A 54 4.46 16.47 9.09
C LYS A 54 5.19 16.48 7.73
N TYR A 55 4.49 16.21 6.64
CA TYR A 55 5.08 16.13 5.31
C TYR A 55 4.22 16.77 4.21
N ASN A 56 3.12 17.42 4.60
CA ASN A 56 2.34 18.27 3.68
C ASN A 56 3.22 19.43 3.18
N GLY A 57 3.14 19.71 1.89
CA GLY A 57 3.94 20.76 1.27
C GLY A 57 5.36 20.34 0.85
N LEU A 58 5.79 19.12 1.14
CA LEU A 58 7.02 18.59 0.55
C LEU A 58 6.84 18.40 -0.96
N ASN A 59 7.91 18.71 -1.73
CA ASN A 59 7.89 18.56 -3.17
C ASN A 59 7.45 17.15 -3.60
N ASN A 60 6.57 17.10 -4.60
CA ASN A 60 6.00 15.88 -5.16
C ASN A 60 5.11 15.07 -4.19
N ILE A 61 4.64 15.64 -3.08
CA ILE A 61 3.67 14.99 -2.18
C ILE A 61 2.40 15.85 -2.11
N ASN A 62 1.26 15.22 -2.43
CA ASN A 62 -0.07 15.74 -2.21
C ASN A 62 -0.73 14.94 -1.08
N THR A 63 -1.21 15.60 -0.03
CA THR A 63 -1.86 14.93 1.09
C THR A 63 -3.38 15.08 1.01
N ILE A 64 -4.10 14.03 1.38
CA ILE A 64 -5.56 14.00 1.48
C ILE A 64 -5.92 13.47 2.86
N CYS A 65 -6.63 14.30 3.67
CA CYS A 65 -7.18 13.85 4.94
C CYS A 65 -8.55 13.25 4.72
N PHE A 66 -8.68 11.93 4.91
CA PHE A 66 -9.94 11.22 4.72
C PHE A 66 -9.95 9.89 5.48
N ASP A 67 -11.08 9.55 6.12
CA ASP A 67 -11.25 8.24 6.74
C ASP A 67 -11.67 7.21 5.69
N LEU A 68 -10.76 6.29 5.39
CA LEU A 68 -10.91 5.26 4.37
C LEU A 68 -11.96 4.19 4.73
N GLU A 69 -12.40 4.16 5.99
CA GLU A 69 -13.33 3.16 6.53
C GLU A 69 -14.78 3.64 6.55
N THR A 70 -15.06 4.86 6.08
CA THR A 70 -16.44 5.38 5.95
C THR A 70 -17.18 4.71 4.80
N LEU A 71 -18.51 4.92 4.74
CA LEU A 71 -19.35 4.47 3.62
C LEU A 71 -19.16 5.34 2.37
N GLU A 72 -18.64 6.56 2.52
CA GLU A 72 -18.43 7.50 1.44
C GLU A 72 -17.43 6.95 0.40
N GLU A 73 -17.55 7.40 -0.84
CA GLU A 73 -16.56 7.10 -1.87
C GLU A 73 -15.25 7.83 -1.55
N TRP A 74 -14.13 7.16 -1.81
CA TRP A 74 -12.82 7.76 -1.61
C TRP A 74 -12.62 8.95 -2.57
N PRO A 75 -12.09 10.09 -2.10
CA PRO A 75 -11.80 11.27 -2.93
C PRO A 75 -10.53 11.04 -3.78
N LEU A 76 -10.50 9.92 -4.50
CA LEU A 76 -9.38 9.45 -5.30
C LEU A 76 -9.80 9.25 -6.76
N VAL A 77 -8.92 9.60 -7.67
CA VAL A 77 -9.18 9.51 -9.11
C VAL A 77 -9.04 8.06 -9.57
N LYS A 78 -10.07 7.53 -10.26
CA LYS A 78 -10.05 6.20 -10.87
C LYS A 78 -9.06 6.16 -12.03
N GLU A 79 -8.44 5.00 -12.24
CA GLU A 79 -7.48 4.74 -13.34
C GLU A 79 -6.35 5.79 -13.46
N TYR A 80 -5.91 6.31 -12.33
CA TYR A 80 -4.96 7.43 -12.28
C TYR A 80 -3.57 7.04 -11.78
N TYR A 81 -3.47 6.03 -10.92
CA TYR A 81 -2.20 5.68 -10.27
C TYR A 81 -1.45 4.61 -11.05
N ASP A 82 -0.19 4.91 -11.36
CA ASP A 82 0.74 3.94 -11.95
C ASP A 82 1.16 2.89 -10.91
N VAL A 83 1.21 3.30 -9.64
CA VAL A 83 1.55 2.43 -8.51
C VAL A 83 0.66 2.76 -7.31
N ILE A 84 0.18 1.73 -6.63
CA ILE A 84 -0.45 1.85 -5.30
C ILE A 84 0.38 1.04 -4.32
N ILE A 85 0.70 1.64 -3.17
CA ILE A 85 1.32 0.95 -2.04
C ILE A 85 0.38 0.94 -0.84
N VAL A 86 0.30 -0.19 -0.15
CA VAL A 86 -0.46 -0.36 1.09
C VAL A 86 0.43 -1.04 2.12
N VAL A 87 0.69 -0.37 3.26
CA VAL A 87 1.59 -0.90 4.28
C VAL A 87 0.96 -0.84 5.66
N LYS A 88 0.83 -2.01 6.31
CA LYS A 88 0.27 -2.14 7.67
C LYS A 88 -1.16 -1.59 7.79
N TYR A 89 -1.96 -1.80 6.78
CA TYR A 89 -3.37 -1.43 6.75
C TYR A 89 -4.21 -2.58 6.20
N LEU A 90 -5.39 -2.79 6.74
CA LEU A 90 -6.36 -3.79 6.28
C LEU A 90 -7.78 -3.34 6.62
N TYR A 91 -8.59 -3.08 5.60
CA TYR A 91 -10.02 -2.85 5.73
C TYR A 91 -10.76 -3.61 4.63
N ARG A 92 -11.23 -4.81 4.96
CA ARG A 92 -11.81 -5.77 4.02
C ARG A 92 -13.01 -5.26 3.22
N PRO A 93 -13.95 -4.47 3.79
CA PRO A 93 -15.16 -4.08 3.06
C PRO A 93 -14.91 -3.32 1.75
N LYS A 94 -13.76 -2.66 1.61
CA LYS A 94 -13.44 -1.82 0.45
C LYS A 94 -12.12 -2.14 -0.24
N ILE A 95 -11.37 -3.12 0.24
CA ILE A 95 -9.98 -3.38 -0.21
C ILE A 95 -9.89 -3.65 -1.73
N ASN A 96 -10.88 -4.34 -2.30
CA ASN A 96 -10.94 -4.63 -3.72
C ASN A 96 -11.10 -3.38 -4.60
N LYS A 97 -11.67 -2.29 -4.06
CA LYS A 97 -11.83 -1.02 -4.80
C LYS A 97 -10.48 -0.37 -5.20
N LEU A 98 -9.37 -0.78 -4.58
CA LEU A 98 -8.03 -0.34 -4.99
C LEU A 98 -7.74 -0.62 -6.47
N ILE A 99 -8.29 -1.70 -7.02
CA ILE A 99 -8.11 -2.08 -8.42
C ILE A 99 -8.61 -1.00 -9.37
N ASN A 100 -9.72 -0.33 -9.00
CA ASN A 100 -10.33 0.72 -9.82
C ASN A 100 -9.48 2.00 -9.88
N LEU A 101 -8.58 2.19 -8.94
CA LEU A 101 -7.69 3.35 -8.89
C LEU A 101 -6.44 3.17 -9.75
N LEU A 102 -6.06 1.93 -10.06
CA LEU A 102 -4.91 1.60 -10.88
C LEU A 102 -5.17 1.89 -12.36
N LYS A 103 -4.19 2.51 -13.02
CA LYS A 103 -4.10 2.53 -14.48
C LYS A 103 -3.97 1.11 -15.05
N LYS A 104 -4.25 0.95 -16.33
CA LYS A 104 -3.82 -0.24 -17.09
C LYS A 104 -2.30 -0.39 -16.96
N ASP A 105 -1.82 -1.60 -16.81
CA ASP A 105 -0.40 -1.92 -16.49
C ASP A 105 0.13 -1.37 -15.16
N GLY A 106 -0.71 -0.76 -14.31
CA GLY A 106 -0.33 -0.27 -13.00
C GLY A 106 -0.03 -1.40 -12.00
N PHE A 107 0.71 -1.07 -10.95
CA PHE A 107 1.20 -2.03 -9.96
C PHE A 107 0.57 -1.78 -8.59
N LEU A 108 0.20 -2.86 -7.90
CA LEU A 108 -0.17 -2.84 -6.48
C LEU A 108 0.89 -3.58 -5.67
N PHE A 109 1.47 -2.91 -4.68
CA PHE A 109 2.36 -3.50 -3.69
C PHE A 109 1.71 -3.44 -2.31
N TYR A 110 1.46 -4.61 -1.73
CA TYR A 110 0.74 -4.73 -0.48
C TYR A 110 1.57 -5.50 0.56
N GLU A 111 1.83 -4.88 1.72
CA GLU A 111 2.47 -5.51 2.86
C GLU A 111 1.66 -5.25 4.13
N THR A 112 1.11 -6.29 4.75
CA THR A 112 0.50 -6.15 6.07
C THR A 112 0.63 -7.44 6.88
N PHE A 113 0.20 -7.37 8.14
CA PHE A 113 0.30 -8.49 9.07
C PHE A 113 -0.64 -9.63 8.69
N SER A 114 -0.23 -10.88 8.95
CA SER A 114 -1.03 -12.08 8.74
C SER A 114 -1.11 -12.92 10.02
N SER A 115 -1.99 -13.91 9.98
CA SER A 115 -2.25 -14.86 11.09
C SER A 115 -0.94 -15.46 11.61
N GLY A 116 -0.80 -15.55 12.92
CA GLY A 116 0.44 -15.93 13.59
C GLY A 116 1.24 -14.72 14.12
N ASN A 117 0.99 -13.49 13.63
CA ASN A 117 1.68 -12.29 14.12
C ASN A 117 1.37 -11.99 15.59
N GLU A 118 0.18 -12.35 16.07
CA GLU A 118 -0.25 -12.16 17.46
C GLU A 118 0.69 -12.79 18.50
N LYS A 119 1.50 -13.77 18.08
CA LYS A 119 2.53 -14.42 18.91
C LYS A 119 3.79 -13.56 19.07
N TYR A 120 3.99 -12.57 18.19
CA TYR A 120 5.21 -11.75 18.14
C TYR A 120 4.96 -10.28 18.49
N GLY A 121 3.70 -9.82 18.49
CA GLY A 121 3.38 -8.43 18.83
C GLY A 121 2.03 -7.97 18.27
N SER A 122 1.89 -6.66 18.15
CA SER A 122 0.68 -6.05 17.57
C SER A 122 0.76 -6.00 16.04
N PRO A 123 -0.39 -6.07 15.36
CA PRO A 123 -1.74 -6.26 15.87
C PRO A 123 -1.99 -7.69 16.34
N LYS A 124 -2.84 -7.84 17.38
CA LYS A 124 -3.31 -9.14 17.87
C LYS A 124 -4.76 -9.46 17.46
N ASN A 125 -5.54 -8.42 17.12
CA ASN A 125 -6.92 -8.59 16.70
C ASN A 125 -6.97 -9.28 15.31
N PRO A 126 -7.68 -10.43 15.17
CA PRO A 126 -7.78 -11.15 13.90
C PRO A 126 -8.33 -10.32 12.74
N ASN A 127 -9.14 -9.30 13.01
CA ASN A 127 -9.67 -8.39 11.98
C ASN A 127 -8.59 -7.60 11.26
N PHE A 128 -7.42 -7.42 11.88
CA PHE A 128 -6.26 -6.74 11.30
C PHE A 128 -5.17 -7.69 10.81
N LEU A 129 -5.45 -8.99 10.83
CA LEU A 129 -4.54 -10.03 10.36
C LEU A 129 -5.12 -10.70 9.11
N LEU A 130 -4.33 -10.77 8.05
CA LEU A 130 -4.70 -11.52 6.85
C LEU A 130 -4.78 -13.02 7.15
N LYS A 131 -5.75 -13.72 6.56
CA LYS A 131 -5.82 -15.17 6.52
C LYS A 131 -4.80 -15.71 5.53
N ASP A 132 -4.58 -17.04 5.54
CA ASP A 132 -3.70 -17.69 4.57
C ASP A 132 -4.07 -17.25 3.14
N LYS A 133 -3.08 -16.81 2.38
CA LYS A 133 -3.17 -16.35 0.96
C LYS A 133 -4.23 -15.30 0.65
N GLU A 134 -4.80 -14.62 1.65
CA GLU A 134 -5.94 -13.72 1.45
C GLU A 134 -5.68 -12.61 0.42
N LEU A 135 -4.46 -12.09 0.30
CA LEU A 135 -4.15 -11.10 -0.74
C LEU A 135 -4.27 -11.70 -2.15
N LEU A 136 -3.89 -12.96 -2.34
CA LEU A 136 -4.07 -13.64 -3.64
C LEU A 136 -5.56 -13.83 -3.93
N ASP A 137 -6.34 -14.28 -2.96
CA ASP A 137 -7.78 -14.51 -3.11
C ASP A 137 -8.53 -13.21 -3.49
N ILE A 138 -8.14 -12.09 -2.89
CA ILE A 138 -8.78 -10.80 -3.15
C ILE A 138 -8.43 -10.25 -4.54
N PHE A 139 -7.17 -10.33 -4.95
CA PHE A 139 -6.69 -9.55 -6.09
C PHE A 139 -6.44 -10.35 -7.37
N SER A 140 -6.19 -11.66 -7.31
CA SER A 140 -5.77 -12.44 -8.49
C SER A 140 -6.84 -12.62 -9.56
N HIS A 141 -8.10 -12.35 -9.25
CA HIS A 141 -9.18 -12.38 -10.24
C HIS A 141 -9.04 -11.28 -11.32
N GLU A 142 -8.55 -10.10 -10.93
CA GLU A 142 -8.42 -8.95 -11.82
C GLU A 142 -6.96 -8.52 -12.04
N LEU A 143 -6.07 -8.82 -11.11
CA LEU A 143 -4.65 -8.50 -11.20
C LEU A 143 -3.82 -9.75 -11.44
N LEU A 144 -2.71 -9.60 -12.15
CA LEU A 144 -1.70 -10.65 -12.32
C LEU A 144 -0.76 -10.66 -11.11
N PRO A 145 -0.70 -11.74 -10.31
CA PRO A 145 0.29 -11.87 -9.25
C PRO A 145 1.71 -11.95 -9.85
N LEU A 146 2.63 -11.13 -9.35
CA LEU A 146 4.04 -11.14 -9.75
C LEU A 146 4.91 -11.79 -8.69
N SER A 147 4.62 -11.53 -7.41
CA SER A 147 5.27 -12.19 -6.28
C SER A 147 4.32 -12.29 -5.10
N PHE A 148 4.52 -13.30 -4.29
CA PHE A 148 3.79 -13.51 -3.05
C PHE A 148 4.69 -14.15 -1.99
N TYR A 149 4.57 -13.67 -0.77
CA TYR A 149 5.22 -14.23 0.41
C TYR A 149 4.25 -14.16 1.60
N ASP A 150 4.12 -15.22 2.34
CA ASP A 150 3.41 -15.26 3.63
C ASP A 150 4.30 -15.95 4.66
N GLY A 151 4.66 -15.24 5.72
CA GLY A 151 5.53 -15.84 6.71
C GLY A 151 6.29 -14.85 7.59
N LYS A 152 7.30 -15.39 8.26
CA LYS A 152 8.11 -14.70 9.25
C LYS A 152 9.09 -13.73 8.59
N ILE A 153 9.01 -12.47 8.98
CA ILE A 153 9.96 -11.44 8.60
C ILE A 153 10.82 -11.09 9.81
N LYS A 154 12.12 -11.21 9.65
CA LYS A 154 13.12 -10.79 10.64
C LYS A 154 13.55 -9.36 10.33
N GLY A 155 13.37 -8.45 11.28
CA GLY A 155 13.82 -7.07 11.25
C GLY A 155 14.27 -6.69 12.65
N LYS A 156 14.04 -5.42 13.06
CA LYS A 156 14.24 -5.02 14.45
C LYS A 156 13.41 -5.92 15.39
N ASP A 157 12.16 -6.22 14.97
CA ASP A 157 11.26 -7.14 15.64
C ASP A 157 10.80 -8.22 14.65
N ILE A 158 10.49 -9.41 15.17
CA ILE A 158 9.90 -10.49 14.37
C ILE A 158 8.43 -10.15 14.11
N SER A 159 7.97 -10.38 12.88
CA SER A 159 6.56 -10.26 12.51
C SER A 159 6.17 -11.31 11.48
N ILE A 160 4.88 -11.66 11.43
CA ILE A 160 4.31 -12.49 10.37
C ILE A 160 3.52 -11.58 9.44
N LYS A 161 3.83 -11.63 8.15
CA LYS A 161 3.22 -10.76 7.15
C LYS A 161 2.99 -11.46 5.82
N GLN A 162 1.96 -11.01 5.12
CA GLN A 162 1.89 -11.20 3.67
C GLN A 162 2.50 -9.99 2.96
N ARG A 163 3.21 -10.31 1.88
CA ARG A 163 3.74 -9.37 0.89
C ARG A 163 3.32 -9.85 -0.48
N ALA A 164 2.65 -9.01 -1.22
CA ALA A 164 2.23 -9.37 -2.57
C ALA A 164 2.45 -8.21 -3.53
N SER A 165 2.95 -8.52 -4.71
CA SER A 165 3.02 -7.59 -5.82
C SER A 165 2.13 -8.09 -6.96
N PHE A 166 1.37 -7.16 -7.52
CA PHE A 166 0.42 -7.42 -8.60
C PHE A 166 0.58 -6.40 -9.71
N LYS A 167 0.16 -6.79 -10.92
CA LYS A 167 0.04 -5.91 -12.07
C LYS A 167 -1.38 -5.95 -12.63
N LYS A 168 -1.98 -4.78 -12.92
CA LYS A 168 -3.28 -4.71 -13.59
C LYS A 168 -3.14 -5.19 -15.03
N ARG A 169 -4.00 -6.14 -15.44
CA ARG A 169 -3.99 -6.71 -16.79
C ARG A 169 -4.42 -5.65 -17.80
N ARG A 170 -3.90 -5.74 -19.01
CA ARG A 170 -4.47 -5.08 -20.19
C ARG A 170 -5.71 -5.87 -20.60
N LEU A 171 -6.88 -5.35 -20.34
CA LEU A 171 -8.11 -5.80 -20.96
C LEU A 171 -8.34 -4.97 -22.23
#